data_6443ad38f7e10ad8d915583da70afbd5
#
_entry.id   6443ad38f7e10ad8d915583da70afbd5
#
_cell.length_a   1.000
_cell.length_b   1.000
_cell.length_c   1.000
_cell.angle_alpha   90.00
_cell.angle_beta   90.00
_cell.angle_gamma   90.00
#
_symmetry.space_group_name_H-M   'P 1'
#
loop_
_entity.id
_entity.type
_entity.pdbx_description
1 polymer ?
#
loop_
_entity_poly.entity_id
_entity_poly.type
_entity_poly.pdbx_seq_one_letter_code
_entity_poly.pdbx_strand_id
1 'polypeptide(L)'
;VTNAVYGFTSMLLNLLLAPLWPGSVHPTAEQQALIQSILEAARIAPVARVQTDGGAAQRGYEINVLRDGPNRYVGFYAHRVPEVDPGAVRAHFAQDKHTYDVRAGRYLGLAHEVDLPLRERQAALFARLDYQLTSLTLRAPPTGTRGELLRVAIALGATAAPGRHVVHVQLSGPDG
;
A
#
# COMPACT_ATOMS: atom_id res chain seq x y z
N VAL A 1 8.01 -1.35 -13.67
CA VAL A 1 9.47 -1.47 -13.84
C VAL A 1 10.21 -1.11 -12.55
N THR A 2 9.58 -0.51 -11.54
CA THR A 2 10.24 -0.04 -10.30
C THR A 2 10.24 -1.08 -9.17
N ASN A 3 9.51 -2.20 -9.30
CA ASN A 3 9.56 -3.32 -8.33
C ASN A 3 10.92 -4.04 -8.30
N ALA A 4 11.72 -3.88 -9.35
CA ALA A 4 13.03 -4.49 -9.42
C ALA A 4 14.05 -3.85 -8.45
N VAL A 5 13.88 -2.58 -8.07
CA VAL A 5 14.89 -1.88 -7.26
C VAL A 5 14.82 -2.27 -5.79
N TYR A 6 13.61 -2.45 -5.22
CA TYR A 6 13.47 -2.85 -3.82
C TYR A 6 13.73 -4.35 -3.62
N GLY A 7 13.29 -5.19 -4.57
CA GLY A 7 13.64 -6.61 -4.57
C GLY A 7 15.14 -6.83 -4.78
N PHE A 8 15.77 -6.01 -5.62
CA PHE A 8 17.20 -6.10 -5.91
C PHE A 8 18.07 -5.64 -4.72
N THR A 9 17.68 -4.56 -4.03
CA THR A 9 18.40 -4.09 -2.83
C THR A 9 18.28 -5.07 -1.67
N SER A 10 17.11 -5.64 -1.45
CA SER A 10 16.92 -6.69 -0.43
C SER A 10 17.68 -7.97 -0.79
N MET A 11 17.67 -8.37 -2.06
CA MET A 11 18.38 -9.54 -2.55
C MET A 11 19.90 -9.34 -2.53
N LEU A 12 20.40 -8.15 -2.91
CA LEU A 12 21.82 -7.82 -2.88
C LEU A 12 22.33 -7.70 -1.44
N LEU A 13 21.54 -7.10 -0.54
CA LEU A 13 21.88 -7.04 0.87
C LEU A 13 21.92 -8.44 1.49
N ASN A 14 20.96 -9.30 1.17
CA ASN A 14 20.97 -10.69 1.59
C ASN A 14 22.14 -11.49 0.99
N LEU A 15 22.48 -11.25 -0.28
CA LEU A 15 23.58 -11.95 -0.95
C LEU A 15 24.96 -11.50 -0.44
N LEU A 16 25.14 -10.21 -0.16
CA LEU A 16 26.38 -9.64 0.38
C LEU A 16 26.56 -9.96 1.87
N LEU A 17 25.49 -10.09 2.62
CA LEU A 17 25.53 -10.32 4.06
C LEU A 17 25.28 -11.77 4.44
N ALA A 18 24.80 -12.62 3.53
CA ALA A 18 24.58 -14.05 3.77
C ALA A 18 25.84 -14.80 4.28
N PRO A 19 27.05 -14.50 3.80
CA PRO A 19 28.29 -15.10 4.35
C PRO A 19 28.61 -14.64 5.78
N LEU A 20 28.09 -13.46 6.18
CA LEU A 20 28.30 -12.90 7.52
C LEU A 20 27.26 -13.39 8.53
N TRP A 21 26.23 -14.11 8.07
CA TRP A 21 25.09 -14.55 8.88
C TRP A 21 24.72 -16.03 8.67
N PRO A 22 25.60 -16.97 8.93
CA PRO A 22 25.20 -18.35 8.87
C PRO A 22 24.23 -18.66 10.02
N GLY A 23 22.96 -18.88 9.68
CA GLY A 23 21.98 -19.51 10.56
C GLY A 23 21.04 -18.63 11.37
N SER A 24 21.08 -17.29 11.30
CA SER A 24 20.08 -16.46 11.97
C SER A 24 18.98 -15.99 11.02
N VAL A 25 17.74 -16.32 11.34
CA VAL A 25 16.56 -15.86 10.60
C VAL A 25 16.26 -14.36 10.89
N HIS A 26 16.87 -13.81 11.95
CA HIS A 26 16.66 -12.43 12.38
C HIS A 26 17.99 -11.73 12.62
N PRO A 27 18.20 -10.52 12.07
CA PRO A 27 19.39 -9.74 12.32
C PRO A 27 19.51 -9.34 13.80
N THR A 28 20.72 -9.36 14.33
CA THR A 28 21.01 -8.85 15.68
C THR A 28 20.78 -7.34 15.76
N ALA A 29 20.73 -6.77 16.97
CA ALA A 29 20.58 -5.34 17.16
C ALA A 29 21.73 -4.54 16.49
N GLU A 30 22.96 -5.04 16.57
CA GLU A 30 24.13 -4.41 15.92
C GLU A 30 24.02 -4.42 14.40
N GLN A 31 23.58 -5.53 13.84
CA GLN A 31 23.37 -5.67 12.40
C GLN A 31 22.25 -4.75 11.90
N GLN A 32 21.18 -4.59 12.69
CA GLN A 32 20.12 -3.64 12.39
C GLN A 32 20.63 -2.20 12.43
N ALA A 33 21.44 -1.84 13.44
CA ALA A 33 22.04 -0.51 13.55
C ALA A 33 22.96 -0.22 12.36
N LEU A 34 23.75 -1.21 11.91
CA LEU A 34 24.60 -1.07 10.73
C LEU A 34 23.75 -0.85 9.46
N ILE A 35 22.72 -1.67 9.24
CA ILE A 35 21.81 -1.48 8.09
C ILE A 35 21.17 -0.10 8.15
N GLN A 36 20.70 0.32 9.31
CA GLN A 36 20.11 1.64 9.51
C GLN A 36 21.09 2.76 9.13
N SER A 37 22.32 2.69 9.60
CA SER A 37 23.35 3.68 9.29
C SER A 37 23.68 3.74 7.79
N ILE A 38 23.70 2.60 7.10
CA ILE A 38 23.88 2.54 5.64
C ILE A 38 22.71 3.21 4.91
N LEU A 39 21.47 2.93 5.32
CA LEU A 39 20.28 3.54 4.71
C LEU A 39 20.25 5.05 4.92
N GLU A 40 20.61 5.52 6.11
CA GLU A 40 20.72 6.95 6.44
C GLU A 40 21.81 7.64 5.62
N ALA A 41 23.00 7.05 5.53
CA ALA A 41 24.09 7.56 4.71
C ALA A 41 23.70 7.64 3.22
N ALA A 42 22.94 6.66 2.74
CA ALA A 42 22.40 6.63 1.38
C ALA A 42 21.16 7.53 1.20
N ARG A 43 20.68 8.22 2.24
CA ARG A 43 19.46 9.02 2.26
C ARG A 43 18.22 8.25 1.80
N ILE A 44 18.17 6.97 2.12
CA ILE A 44 17.02 6.10 1.81
C ILE A 44 16.09 6.12 3.02
N ALA A 45 14.97 6.83 2.88
CA ALA A 45 13.91 6.83 3.89
C ALA A 45 12.86 5.76 3.56
N PRO A 46 12.35 5.03 4.55
CA PRO A 46 11.25 4.10 4.35
C PRO A 46 9.98 4.86 3.94
N VAL A 47 9.21 4.29 3.02
CA VAL A 47 7.93 4.86 2.56
C VAL A 47 6.88 4.83 3.67
N ALA A 48 6.93 3.79 4.49
CA ALA A 48 6.07 3.63 5.65
C ALA A 48 6.81 2.89 6.77
N ARG A 49 6.37 3.10 8.00
CA ARG A 49 6.80 2.37 9.20
C ARG A 49 5.58 1.79 9.89
N VAL A 50 5.72 0.59 10.43
CA VAL A 50 4.66 -0.05 11.23
C VAL A 50 5.05 0.04 12.69
N GLN A 51 4.16 0.59 13.51
CA GLN A 51 4.37 0.83 14.93
C GLN A 51 3.14 0.44 15.74
N THR A 52 3.36 0.09 17.00
CA THR A 52 2.29 -0.04 18.01
C THR A 52 1.85 1.35 18.47
N ASP A 53 0.73 1.44 19.19
CA ASP A 53 0.28 2.69 19.82
C ASP A 53 1.32 3.31 20.77
N GLY A 54 2.17 2.50 21.36
CA GLY A 54 3.29 2.95 22.18
C GLY A 54 4.51 3.46 21.39
N GLY A 55 4.44 3.53 20.06
CA GLY A 55 5.50 3.99 19.16
C GLY A 55 6.62 2.96 18.92
N ALA A 56 6.51 1.77 19.48
CA ALA A 56 7.49 0.71 19.25
C ALA A 56 7.36 0.16 17.81
N ALA A 57 8.51 -0.01 17.14
CA ALA A 57 8.52 -0.60 15.80
C ALA A 57 8.00 -2.03 15.82
N GLN A 58 6.98 -2.30 15.02
CA GLN A 58 6.39 -3.63 14.90
C GLN A 58 7.01 -4.38 13.71
N ARG A 59 7.47 -5.61 13.96
CA ARG A 59 8.07 -6.48 12.96
C ARG A 59 7.05 -7.49 12.43
N GLY A 60 7.43 -8.21 11.37
CA GLY A 60 6.61 -9.27 10.79
C GLY A 60 5.65 -8.78 9.69
N TYR A 61 5.84 -7.54 9.24
CA TYR A 61 5.09 -6.97 8.13
C TYR A 61 5.98 -6.81 6.90
N GLU A 62 5.48 -7.28 5.78
CA GLU A 62 6.00 -6.95 4.46
C GLU A 62 5.31 -5.70 3.95
N ILE A 63 6.09 -4.74 3.43
CA ILE A 63 5.57 -3.48 2.90
C ILE A 63 5.90 -3.42 1.41
N ASN A 64 4.88 -3.42 0.58
CA ASN A 64 4.98 -3.34 -0.87
C ASN A 64 4.52 -1.98 -1.36
N VAL A 65 5.32 -1.32 -2.20
CA VAL A 65 5.00 -0.02 -2.77
C VAL A 65 4.90 -0.12 -4.28
N LEU A 66 3.72 0.16 -4.80
CA LEU A 66 3.44 0.24 -6.23
C LEU A 66 3.26 1.71 -6.61
N ARG A 67 3.72 2.09 -7.79
CA ARG A 67 3.57 3.44 -8.35
C ARG A 67 2.91 3.38 -9.71
N ASP A 68 1.94 4.26 -9.93
CA ASP A 68 1.32 4.51 -11.22
C ASP A 68 1.21 6.01 -11.45
N GLY A 69 2.21 6.58 -12.11
CA GLY A 69 2.38 8.02 -12.21
C GLY A 69 2.55 8.69 -10.83
N PRO A 70 1.73 9.69 -10.49
CA PRO A 70 1.74 10.34 -9.18
C PRO A 70 1.12 9.47 -8.08
N ASN A 71 0.32 8.48 -8.44
CA ASN A 71 -0.40 7.64 -7.50
C ASN A 71 0.54 6.63 -6.86
N ARG A 72 0.36 6.40 -5.56
CA ARG A 72 1.09 5.38 -4.80
C ARG A 72 0.10 4.44 -4.14
N TYR A 73 0.40 3.15 -4.22
CA TYR A 73 -0.34 2.11 -3.52
C TYR A 73 0.63 1.44 -2.55
N VAL A 74 0.24 1.37 -1.29
CA VAL A 74 1.07 0.76 -0.25
C VAL A 74 0.32 -0.43 0.32
N GLY A 75 0.89 -1.61 0.08
CA GLY A 75 0.38 -2.87 0.60
C GLY A 75 1.14 -3.29 1.85
N PHE A 76 0.41 -3.78 2.83
CA PHE A 76 0.95 -4.38 4.05
C PHE A 76 0.47 -5.81 4.12
N TYR A 77 1.39 -6.72 4.40
CA TYR A 77 1.08 -8.13 4.61
C TYR A 77 1.70 -8.61 5.92
N ALA A 78 0.88 -9.16 6.79
CA ALA A 78 1.36 -9.72 8.06
C ALA A 78 1.78 -11.18 7.85
N HIS A 79 3.09 -11.45 7.92
CA HIS A 79 3.63 -12.82 7.85
C HIS A 79 3.38 -13.57 9.15
N ARG A 80 3.54 -12.88 10.28
CA ARG A 80 3.28 -13.39 11.62
C ARG A 80 2.64 -12.30 12.46
N VAL A 81 1.57 -12.63 13.13
CA VAL A 81 1.08 -11.85 14.26
C VAL A 81 1.87 -12.30 15.48
N PRO A 82 2.40 -11.40 16.31
CA PRO A 82 3.03 -11.77 17.57
C PRO A 82 2.08 -12.65 18.40
N GLU A 83 2.63 -13.61 19.14
CA GLU A 83 1.85 -14.46 20.06
C GLU A 83 1.11 -13.65 21.12
N VAL A 84 1.66 -12.48 21.47
CA VAL A 84 1.00 -11.46 22.30
C VAL A 84 0.37 -10.43 21.37
N ASP A 85 -0.93 -10.19 21.51
CA ASP A 85 -1.63 -9.13 20.78
C ASP A 85 -0.90 -7.80 21.00
N PRO A 86 -0.30 -7.19 19.97
CA PRO A 86 0.46 -5.96 20.12
C PRO A 86 -0.46 -4.74 20.39
N GLY A 87 -1.78 -4.96 20.51
CA GLY A 87 -2.75 -3.88 20.52
C GLY A 87 -2.98 -3.31 19.11
N ALA A 88 -3.39 -2.04 19.06
CA ALA A 88 -3.56 -1.37 17.79
C ALA A 88 -2.19 -1.14 17.12
N VAL A 89 -2.11 -1.51 15.85
CA VAL A 89 -0.92 -1.34 15.02
C VAL A 89 -1.24 -0.34 13.93
N ARG A 90 -0.33 0.62 13.71
CA ARG A 90 -0.50 1.68 12.71
C ARG A 90 0.62 1.71 11.70
N ALA A 91 0.28 2.08 10.48
CA ALA A 91 1.24 2.47 9.48
C ALA A 91 1.42 3.98 9.50
N HIS A 92 2.68 4.42 9.66
CA HIS A 92 3.08 5.82 9.58
C HIS A 92 3.79 6.09 8.27
N PHE A 93 3.39 7.13 7.57
CA PHE A 93 3.94 7.55 6.30
C PHE A 93 4.74 8.84 6.45
N ALA A 94 5.67 9.09 5.54
CA ALA A 94 6.53 10.28 5.58
C ALA A 94 5.78 11.60 5.27
N GLN A 95 4.61 11.54 4.66
CA GLN A 95 3.85 12.72 4.21
C GLN A 95 2.36 12.48 4.35
N ASP A 96 1.61 13.57 4.58
CA ASP A 96 0.16 13.57 4.45
C ASP A 96 -0.25 13.40 2.99
N LYS A 97 -1.19 12.47 2.74
CA LYS A 97 -1.82 12.28 1.43
C LYS A 97 -3.27 11.86 1.60
N HIS A 98 -4.08 12.15 0.60
CA HIS A 98 -5.43 11.60 0.54
C HIS A 98 -5.36 10.09 0.48
N THR A 99 -5.82 9.43 1.53
CA THR A 99 -5.64 7.99 1.74
C THR A 99 -6.96 7.27 1.61
N TYR A 100 -6.94 6.16 0.89
CA TYR A 100 -8.10 5.31 0.66
C TYR A 100 -7.74 3.87 1.04
N ASP A 101 -8.61 3.23 1.81
CA ASP A 101 -8.59 1.78 1.96
C ASP A 101 -9.19 1.17 0.68
N VAL A 102 -8.34 0.58 -0.15
CA VAL A 102 -8.75 0.06 -1.46
C VAL A 102 -9.67 -1.14 -1.32
N ARG A 103 -9.48 -1.97 -0.29
CA ARG A 103 -10.29 -3.16 -0.08
C ARG A 103 -11.66 -2.84 0.51
N ALA A 104 -11.71 -1.88 1.42
CA ALA A 104 -12.97 -1.42 2.00
C ALA A 104 -13.69 -0.39 1.12
N GLY A 105 -13.05 0.12 0.04
CA GLY A 105 -13.61 1.17 -0.80
C GLY A 105 -13.86 2.48 -0.03
N ARG A 106 -13.05 2.79 0.99
CA ARG A 106 -13.32 3.87 1.94
C ARG A 106 -12.22 4.94 1.92
N TYR A 107 -12.63 6.20 1.87
CA TYR A 107 -11.75 7.34 2.10
C TYR A 107 -11.45 7.50 3.59
N LEU A 108 -10.17 7.63 3.93
CA LEU A 108 -9.67 7.76 5.31
C LEU A 108 -9.25 9.19 5.67
N GLY A 109 -9.32 10.12 4.71
CA GLY A 109 -8.92 11.51 4.92
C GLY A 109 -7.53 11.84 4.37
N LEU A 110 -7.09 13.08 4.65
CA LEU A 110 -5.71 13.50 4.49
C LEU A 110 -4.94 13.02 5.71
N ALA A 111 -4.15 11.98 5.56
CA ALA A 111 -3.56 11.28 6.70
C ALA A 111 -2.10 10.90 6.45
N HIS A 112 -1.28 10.96 7.49
CA HIS A 112 0.06 10.40 7.54
C HIS A 112 0.11 9.09 8.33
N GLU A 113 -0.99 8.71 9.00
CA GLU A 113 -1.10 7.42 9.69
C GLU A 113 -2.44 6.75 9.39
N VAL A 114 -2.45 5.42 9.44
CA VAL A 114 -3.66 4.61 9.29
C VAL A 114 -3.58 3.39 10.20
N ASP A 115 -4.71 2.99 10.74
CA ASP A 115 -4.82 1.74 11.48
C ASP A 115 -4.63 0.54 10.54
N LEU A 116 -3.89 -0.45 11.02
CA LEU A 116 -3.66 -1.71 10.33
C LEU A 116 -4.42 -2.82 11.07
N PRO A 117 -5.68 -3.10 10.72
CA PRO A 117 -6.44 -4.20 11.32
C PRO A 117 -5.98 -5.54 10.73
N LEU A 118 -4.68 -5.80 10.80
CA LEU A 118 -4.11 -6.98 10.19
C LEU A 118 -4.08 -8.14 11.18
N ARG A 119 -4.82 -9.18 10.82
CA ARG A 119 -4.63 -10.51 11.37
C ARG A 119 -3.59 -11.25 10.55
N GLU A 120 -3.09 -12.36 11.09
CA GLU A 120 -2.15 -13.24 10.38
C GLU A 120 -2.66 -13.56 8.96
N ARG A 121 -1.76 -13.47 7.99
CA ARG A 121 -2.01 -13.72 6.56
C ARG A 121 -3.05 -12.81 5.90
N GLN A 122 -3.37 -11.70 6.52
CA GLN A 122 -4.19 -10.66 5.89
C GLN A 122 -3.32 -9.60 5.24
N ALA A 123 -3.84 -9.05 4.16
CA ALA A 123 -3.23 -7.91 3.47
C ALA A 123 -4.14 -6.69 3.58
N ALA A 124 -3.56 -5.52 3.83
CA ALA A 124 -4.20 -4.22 3.65
C ALA A 124 -3.58 -3.52 2.45
N LEU A 125 -4.38 -2.76 1.70
CA LEU A 125 -3.92 -2.00 0.56
C LEU A 125 -4.49 -0.59 0.64
N PHE A 126 -3.60 0.40 0.67
CA PHE A 126 -3.96 1.81 0.71
C PHE A 126 -3.52 2.51 -0.57
N ALA A 127 -4.43 3.26 -1.20
CA ALA A 127 -4.08 4.23 -2.23
C ALA A 127 -3.78 5.57 -1.58
N ARG A 128 -2.65 6.17 -1.96
CA ARG A 128 -2.18 7.46 -1.44
C ARG A 128 -2.02 8.43 -2.61
N LEU A 129 -2.93 9.39 -2.66
CA LEU A 129 -3.10 10.32 -3.77
C LEU A 129 -2.76 11.76 -3.34
N ASP A 130 -2.27 12.56 -4.28
CA ASP A 130 -2.02 13.99 -4.09
C ASP A 130 -3.31 14.83 -4.21
N TYR A 131 -4.44 14.18 -4.48
CA TYR A 131 -5.77 14.77 -4.65
C TYR A 131 -6.84 13.90 -4.02
N GLN A 132 -7.96 14.53 -3.64
CA GLN A 132 -9.15 13.81 -3.20
C GLN A 132 -10.04 13.49 -4.40
N LEU A 133 -10.54 12.26 -4.47
CA LEU A 133 -11.63 11.90 -5.37
C LEU A 133 -12.94 12.38 -4.78
N THR A 134 -13.69 13.16 -5.56
CA THR A 134 -14.93 13.80 -5.10
C THR A 134 -16.18 13.15 -5.65
N SER A 135 -16.08 12.55 -6.84
CA SER A 135 -17.20 11.86 -7.46
C SER A 135 -16.76 10.82 -8.46
N LEU A 136 -17.59 9.83 -8.65
CA LEU A 136 -17.55 8.89 -9.77
C LEU A 136 -18.97 8.84 -10.36
N THR A 137 -19.11 9.25 -11.60
CA THR A 137 -20.42 9.23 -12.27
C THR A 137 -20.36 8.30 -13.46
N LEU A 138 -21.41 7.51 -13.62
CA LEU A 138 -21.61 6.61 -14.74
C LEU A 138 -22.88 7.03 -15.46
N ARG A 139 -22.79 7.21 -16.78
CA ARG A 139 -23.93 7.49 -17.66
C ARG A 139 -24.01 6.40 -18.70
N ALA A 140 -25.10 5.68 -18.69
CA ALA A 140 -25.46 4.67 -19.69
C ALA A 140 -26.80 5.01 -20.30
N PRO A 141 -27.10 4.63 -21.56
CA PRO A 141 -28.44 4.72 -22.10
C PRO A 141 -29.42 3.88 -21.27
N PRO A 142 -30.66 4.34 -21.08
CA PRO A 142 -31.65 3.60 -20.28
C PRO A 142 -32.11 2.29 -20.95
N THR A 143 -31.91 2.18 -22.23
CA THR A 143 -32.29 1.00 -23.04
C THR A 143 -31.17 0.69 -24.04
N GLY A 144 -31.08 -0.57 -24.45
CA GLY A 144 -30.16 -1.02 -25.48
C GLY A 144 -30.78 -2.19 -26.25
N THR A 145 -30.38 -2.35 -27.49
CA THR A 145 -30.80 -3.47 -28.35
C THR A 145 -29.77 -4.59 -28.24
N ARG A 146 -30.25 -5.81 -28.12
CA ARG A 146 -29.36 -6.97 -28.10
C ARG A 146 -28.53 -7.07 -29.39
N GLY A 147 -27.21 -7.17 -29.22
CA GLY A 147 -26.25 -7.22 -30.33
C GLY A 147 -25.70 -5.86 -30.75
N GLU A 148 -26.19 -4.76 -30.20
CA GLU A 148 -25.65 -3.42 -30.42
C GLU A 148 -24.59 -3.03 -29.38
N LEU A 149 -23.73 -2.08 -29.76
CA LEU A 149 -22.68 -1.54 -28.89
C LEU A 149 -23.30 -0.57 -27.86
N LEU A 150 -23.19 -0.91 -26.57
CA LEU A 150 -23.58 -0.02 -25.48
C LEU A 150 -22.41 0.94 -25.15
N ARG A 151 -22.65 2.25 -25.33
CA ARG A 151 -21.69 3.29 -24.91
C ARG A 151 -21.97 3.75 -23.50
N VAL A 152 -20.99 3.60 -22.64
CA VAL A 152 -21.04 4.05 -21.24
C VAL A 152 -20.01 5.17 -21.05
N ALA A 153 -20.45 6.31 -20.52
CA ALA A 153 -19.55 7.40 -20.17
C ALA A 153 -19.27 7.38 -18.67
N ILE A 154 -17.99 7.45 -18.31
CA ILE A 154 -17.55 7.49 -16.92
C ILE A 154 -16.81 8.81 -16.72
N ALA A 155 -17.16 9.55 -15.66
CA ALA A 155 -16.47 10.76 -15.26
C ALA A 155 -16.02 10.65 -13.80
N LEU A 156 -14.75 10.99 -13.57
CA LEU A 156 -14.12 11.02 -12.26
C LEU A 156 -13.89 12.49 -11.86
N GLY A 157 -14.47 12.92 -10.74
CA GLY A 157 -14.20 14.21 -10.12
C GLY A 157 -13.08 14.10 -9.09
N ALA A 158 -12.21 15.11 -9.07
CA ALA A 158 -11.12 15.19 -8.10
C ALA A 158 -10.80 16.66 -7.77
N THR A 159 -10.12 16.90 -6.62
CA THR A 159 -9.72 18.25 -6.18
C THR A 159 -8.55 18.83 -6.96
N ALA A 160 -7.81 18.00 -7.70
CA ALA A 160 -6.78 18.41 -8.64
C ALA A 160 -6.78 17.44 -9.82
N ALA A 161 -5.95 17.70 -10.84
CA ALA A 161 -5.86 16.84 -12.03
C ALA A 161 -5.55 15.39 -11.61
N PRO A 162 -6.46 14.45 -11.82
CA PRO A 162 -6.25 13.07 -11.39
C PRO A 162 -5.22 12.39 -12.28
N GLY A 163 -4.43 11.52 -11.69
CA GLY A 163 -3.61 10.56 -12.43
C GLY A 163 -4.47 9.51 -13.13
N ARG A 164 -3.82 8.51 -13.69
CA ARG A 164 -4.51 7.38 -14.30
C ARG A 164 -5.26 6.55 -13.25
N HIS A 165 -6.51 6.20 -13.55
CA HIS A 165 -7.32 5.32 -12.72
C HIS A 165 -7.84 4.14 -13.54
N VAL A 166 -7.97 3.00 -12.89
CA VAL A 166 -8.68 1.85 -13.44
C VAL A 166 -10.09 1.85 -12.86
N VAL A 167 -11.08 1.81 -13.73
CA VAL A 167 -12.49 1.74 -13.34
C VAL A 167 -13.02 0.37 -13.74
N HIS A 168 -13.58 -0.35 -12.77
CA HIS A 168 -14.27 -1.60 -13.03
C HIS A 168 -15.75 -1.33 -13.24
N VAL A 169 -16.27 -1.75 -14.38
CA VAL A 169 -17.71 -1.67 -14.72
C VAL A 169 -18.25 -3.09 -14.81
N GLN A 170 -19.32 -3.33 -14.08
CA GLN A 170 -20.01 -4.61 -14.09
C GLN A 170 -21.43 -4.42 -14.61
N LEU A 171 -21.82 -5.25 -15.56
CA LEU A 171 -23.19 -5.37 -16.05
C LEU A 171 -23.77 -6.68 -15.52
N SER A 172 -24.85 -6.57 -14.74
CA SER A 172 -25.58 -7.73 -14.25
C SER A 172 -26.90 -7.88 -14.95
N GLY A 173 -27.36 -9.11 -15.14
CA GLY A 173 -28.70 -9.42 -15.61
C GLY A 173 -29.76 -9.14 -14.52
N PRO A 174 -31.07 -9.25 -14.86
CA PRO A 174 -32.15 -9.02 -13.90
C PRO A 174 -32.14 -10.00 -12.71
N ASP A 175 -31.48 -11.14 -12.86
CA ASP A 175 -31.40 -12.19 -11.86
C ASP A 175 -30.07 -12.15 -11.03
N GLY A 176 -29.23 -11.15 -11.20
CA GLY A 176 -27.95 -10.96 -10.49
C GLY A 176 -26.75 -11.24 -11.36
#